data_88b6eeea3ab9107eb419f001ff6a8d9c
#
_entry.id   88b6eeea3ab9107eb419f001ff6a8d9c
#
_cell.length_a   1.000
_cell.length_b   1.000
_cell.length_c   1.000
_cell.angle_alpha   90.00
_cell.angle_beta   90.00
_cell.angle_gamma   90.00
#
_symmetry.space_group_name_H-M   'P 1'
#
loop_
_entity.id
_entity.type
_entity.pdbx_description
1 polymer ?
#
loop_
_entity_poly.entity_id
_entity_poly.type
_entity_poly.pdbx_seq_one_letter_code
_entity_poly.pdbx_strand_id
1 'polypeptide(L)'
;MKTVRCAIFLLMSIALSFTALAESSDSVQARDIVRQGTWEAGLAVGYLQGLKVFTSVSANRTAVYALPRFGRVVTPIIGKSFYEGNLELLVEPLYAHYFKPFGASAAGGSLLFKYNFLAFGRWMPYWDAGLGMLWTNLAPRIQEQSTPFNFVLETGPGAQYFLNSTVAWGVGVRFHHISNAGIGNRNLGLNAVLAYTGISFFFP
;
A
#
# COMPACT_ATOMS: atom_id res chain seq x y z
N MET A 1 5.87 31.96 0.54
CA MET A 1 5.29 31.66 1.86
C MET A 1 3.76 31.76 1.97
N LYS A 2 3.00 32.15 0.92
CA LYS A 2 1.52 32.28 0.99
C LYS A 2 0.75 31.02 0.56
N THR A 3 1.36 30.08 -0.15
CA THR A 3 0.71 28.88 -0.71
C THR A 3 0.58 27.70 0.29
N VAL A 4 1.38 27.67 1.36
CA VAL A 4 1.33 26.58 2.35
C VAL A 4 0.16 26.75 3.34
N ARG A 5 -0.32 27.98 3.58
CA ARG A 5 -1.41 28.23 4.52
C ARG A 5 -2.77 27.79 4.01
N CYS A 6 -3.01 27.76 2.69
CA CYS A 6 -4.27 27.30 2.13
C CYS A 6 -4.47 25.77 2.20
N ALA A 7 -3.39 25.00 2.08
CA ALA A 7 -3.49 23.53 2.15
C ALA A 7 -3.81 23.02 3.55
N ILE A 8 -3.34 23.70 4.59
CA ILE A 8 -3.59 23.32 6.01
C ILE A 8 -5.05 23.59 6.38
N PHE A 9 -5.64 24.68 5.86
CA PHE A 9 -7.06 24.99 6.11
C PHE A 9 -8.02 24.01 5.41
N LEU A 10 -7.67 23.50 4.25
CA LEU A 10 -8.48 22.52 3.52
C LEU A 10 -8.47 21.16 4.22
N LEU A 11 -7.32 20.75 4.78
CA LEU A 11 -7.19 19.50 5.57
C LEU A 11 -7.95 19.58 6.91
N MET A 12 -7.99 20.74 7.56
CA MET A 12 -8.76 20.91 8.81
C MET A 12 -10.28 20.96 8.58
N SER A 13 -10.76 21.47 7.44
CA SER A 13 -12.20 21.49 7.15
C SER A 13 -12.75 20.10 6.78
N ILE A 14 -11.92 19.21 6.22
CA ILE A 14 -12.31 17.80 5.98
C ILE A 14 -12.39 17.02 7.31
N ALA A 15 -11.51 17.31 8.28
CA ALA A 15 -11.52 16.65 9.59
C ALA A 15 -12.77 17.01 10.42
N LEU A 16 -13.31 18.22 10.28
CA LEU A 16 -14.49 18.67 11.02
C LEU A 16 -15.82 18.11 10.48
N SER A 17 -15.85 17.65 9.21
CA SER A 17 -17.05 17.05 8.63
C SER A 17 -17.24 15.57 8.99
N PHE A 18 -16.24 14.91 9.56
CA PHE A 18 -16.31 13.51 10.00
C PHE A 18 -16.90 13.31 11.40
N THR A 19 -17.05 14.37 12.19
CA THR A 19 -17.62 14.27 13.54
C THR A 19 -19.16 14.16 13.56
N ALA A 20 -19.84 14.35 12.42
CA ALA A 20 -21.30 14.30 12.34
C ALA A 20 -21.88 12.92 11.99
N LEU A 21 -21.04 11.89 11.76
CA LEU A 21 -21.48 10.51 11.45
C LEU A 21 -21.29 9.52 12.60
N ALA A 22 -21.05 10.02 13.82
CA ALA A 22 -20.92 9.20 15.01
C ALA A 22 -22.27 9.05 15.72
N GLU A 23 -23.22 8.40 15.06
CA GLU A 23 -24.49 8.07 15.73
C GLU A 23 -24.70 6.54 15.71
N SER A 24 -24.99 6.03 16.94
CA SER A 24 -25.24 4.66 17.38
C SER A 24 -24.02 3.74 17.45
N SER A 25 -23.47 3.68 18.65
CA SER A 25 -22.37 2.80 19.03
C SER A 25 -22.82 1.38 19.34
N ASP A 26 -23.19 0.62 18.39
CA ASP A 26 -22.83 -0.79 18.43
C ASP A 26 -21.38 -0.85 17.98
N SER A 27 -20.48 -1.31 18.85
CA SER A 27 -19.02 -1.14 18.71
C SER A 27 -18.51 -1.95 17.52
N VAL A 28 -18.43 -1.31 16.35
CA VAL A 28 -17.78 -1.91 15.16
C VAL A 28 -16.40 -2.40 15.56
N GLN A 29 -16.16 -3.68 15.43
CA GLN A 29 -14.88 -4.31 15.74
C GLN A 29 -14.32 -4.97 14.50
N ALA A 30 -13.06 -4.70 14.18
CA ALA A 30 -12.39 -5.32 13.05
C ALA A 30 -12.44 -6.85 13.10
N ARG A 31 -12.30 -7.44 14.30
CA ARG A 31 -12.35 -8.90 14.54
C ARG A 31 -13.69 -9.55 14.15
N ASP A 32 -14.78 -8.78 14.17
CA ASP A 32 -16.11 -9.30 13.84
C ASP A 32 -16.37 -9.26 12.33
N ILE A 33 -15.66 -8.42 11.63
CA ILE A 33 -15.76 -8.20 10.19
C ILE A 33 -14.75 -9.09 9.44
N VAL A 34 -13.48 -9.02 9.85
CA VAL A 34 -12.36 -9.65 9.13
C VAL A 34 -12.16 -11.07 9.65
N ARG A 35 -12.97 -12.00 9.13
CA ARG A 35 -12.96 -13.43 9.49
C ARG A 35 -12.52 -14.26 8.30
N GLN A 36 -12.14 -15.51 8.55
CA GLN A 36 -11.83 -16.44 7.48
C GLN A 36 -12.95 -16.49 6.44
N GLY A 37 -12.59 -16.30 5.18
CA GLY A 37 -13.51 -16.23 4.05
C GLY A 37 -13.91 -14.81 3.63
N THR A 38 -13.76 -13.80 4.50
CA THR A 38 -14.04 -12.40 4.18
C THR A 38 -13.19 -11.92 3.00
N TRP A 39 -13.81 -11.22 2.08
CA TRP A 39 -13.17 -10.56 0.95
C TRP A 39 -12.89 -9.08 1.26
N GLU A 40 -11.77 -8.59 0.77
CA GLU A 40 -11.44 -7.16 0.68
C GLU A 40 -11.40 -6.75 -0.80
N ALA A 41 -12.10 -5.66 -1.16
CA ALA A 41 -11.90 -4.97 -2.42
C ALA A 41 -11.67 -3.48 -2.15
N GLY A 42 -10.66 -2.88 -2.76
CA GLY A 42 -10.32 -1.50 -2.46
C GLY A 42 -9.49 -0.81 -3.53
N LEU A 43 -9.26 0.47 -3.28
CA LEU A 43 -8.37 1.29 -4.08
C LEU A 43 -7.54 2.17 -3.15
N ALA A 44 -6.23 2.12 -3.30
CA ALA A 44 -5.31 3.05 -2.67
C ALA A 44 -4.58 3.90 -3.71
N VAL A 45 -4.16 5.08 -3.28
CA VAL A 45 -3.25 5.96 -4.01
C VAL A 45 -1.98 6.12 -3.20
N GLY A 46 -0.83 6.10 -3.86
CA GLY A 46 0.47 6.15 -3.21
C GLY A 46 1.40 7.17 -3.80
N TYR A 47 2.35 7.58 -2.99
CA TYR A 47 3.50 8.38 -3.39
C TYR A 47 4.79 7.63 -3.11
N LEU A 48 5.59 7.46 -4.15
CA LEU A 48 6.87 6.77 -4.07
C LEU A 48 8.02 7.78 -4.05
N GLN A 49 8.93 7.60 -3.10
CA GLN A 49 10.20 8.31 -3.02
C GLN A 49 11.36 7.32 -3.04
N GLY A 50 12.26 7.49 -4.02
CA GLY A 50 13.48 6.68 -4.12
C GLY A 50 14.40 6.87 -2.92
N LEU A 51 15.04 5.77 -2.50
CA LEU A 51 16.00 5.72 -1.40
C LEU A 51 17.38 5.32 -1.87
N LYS A 52 18.42 5.89 -1.25
CA LYS A 52 19.82 5.42 -1.35
C LYS A 52 20.11 4.41 -0.24
N VAL A 53 19.53 3.25 -0.32
CA VAL A 53 19.76 2.15 0.62
C VAL A 53 20.15 0.92 -0.15
N PHE A 54 21.23 0.25 0.26
CA PHE A 54 21.79 -0.93 -0.38
C PHE A 54 22.21 -0.73 -1.85
N THR A 55 22.37 0.52 -2.31
CA THR A 55 22.81 0.84 -3.68
C THR A 55 23.61 2.14 -3.69
N SER A 56 24.61 2.21 -4.58
CA SER A 56 25.40 3.42 -4.80
C SER A 56 24.74 4.43 -5.76
N VAL A 57 23.58 4.09 -6.31
CA VAL A 57 22.97 4.82 -7.42
C VAL A 57 21.96 5.86 -6.94
N SER A 58 21.60 6.77 -7.83
CA SER A 58 20.73 7.92 -7.54
C SER A 58 19.36 7.50 -7.00
N ALA A 59 18.95 8.09 -5.87
CA ALA A 59 17.61 7.96 -5.31
C ALA A 59 16.59 8.94 -5.93
N ASN A 60 16.94 9.63 -7.02
CA ASN A 60 16.08 10.66 -7.60
C ASN A 60 14.93 10.04 -8.41
N ARG A 61 14.02 9.38 -7.70
CA ARG A 61 12.79 8.77 -8.25
C ARG A 61 11.61 9.23 -7.44
N THR A 62 10.61 9.79 -8.11
CA THR A 62 9.31 10.11 -7.52
C THR A 62 8.21 9.68 -8.46
N ALA A 63 7.18 9.07 -7.90
CA ALA A 63 6.02 8.61 -8.67
C ALA A 63 4.75 8.68 -7.84
N VAL A 64 3.62 8.70 -8.51
CA VAL A 64 2.31 8.38 -7.92
C VAL A 64 1.87 7.01 -8.39
N TYR A 65 1.18 6.29 -7.51
CA TYR A 65 0.68 4.95 -7.71
C TYR A 65 -0.83 4.91 -7.57
N ALA A 66 -1.49 4.15 -8.43
CA ALA A 66 -2.84 3.66 -8.24
C ALA A 66 -2.74 2.16 -7.94
N LEU A 67 -3.35 1.73 -6.84
CA LEU A 67 -3.23 0.40 -6.24
C LEU A 67 -4.64 -0.18 -5.98
N PRO A 68 -5.35 -0.65 -7.02
CA PRO A 68 -6.52 -1.50 -6.79
C PRO A 68 -6.11 -2.73 -6.01
N ARG A 69 -6.95 -3.21 -5.09
CA ARG A 69 -6.63 -4.38 -4.28
C ARG A 69 -7.82 -5.31 -4.13
N PHE A 70 -7.52 -6.61 -4.13
CA PHE A 70 -8.50 -7.68 -3.94
C PHE A 70 -7.88 -8.72 -3.03
N GLY A 71 -8.47 -8.92 -1.87
CA GLY A 71 -7.96 -9.83 -0.85
C GLY A 71 -9.00 -10.83 -0.39
N ARG A 72 -8.52 -11.92 0.20
CA ARG A 72 -9.33 -12.89 0.92
C ARG A 72 -8.62 -13.32 2.18
N VAL A 73 -9.33 -13.28 3.29
CA VAL A 73 -8.85 -13.82 4.56
C VAL A 73 -8.82 -15.35 4.46
N VAL A 74 -7.63 -15.93 4.57
CA VAL A 74 -7.41 -17.37 4.32
C VAL A 74 -7.28 -18.20 5.59
N THR A 75 -7.01 -17.57 6.76
CA THR A 75 -6.94 -18.31 8.03
C THR A 75 -8.03 -17.89 9.00
N PRO A 76 -8.42 -18.76 9.96
CA PRO A 76 -9.16 -18.31 11.13
C PRO A 76 -8.32 -17.33 11.95
N ILE A 77 -8.93 -16.72 12.97
CA ILE A 77 -8.21 -15.90 13.95
C ILE A 77 -7.26 -16.81 14.74
N ILE A 78 -5.99 -16.44 14.76
CA ILE A 78 -4.90 -17.12 15.46
C ILE A 78 -4.22 -16.16 16.43
N GLY A 79 -3.44 -16.69 17.35
CA GLY A 79 -2.74 -15.88 18.34
C GLY A 79 -3.62 -15.45 19.52
N LYS A 80 -3.08 -14.58 20.35
CA LYS A 80 -3.73 -14.06 21.57
C LYS A 80 -3.22 -12.65 21.87
N SER A 81 -4.00 -11.86 22.62
CA SER A 81 -3.60 -10.51 23.03
C SER A 81 -3.31 -9.61 21.82
N PHE A 82 -2.28 -8.79 21.87
CA PHE A 82 -1.95 -7.81 20.83
C PHE A 82 -1.61 -8.42 19.45
N TYR A 83 -1.19 -9.69 19.40
CA TYR A 83 -0.90 -10.40 18.13
C TYR A 83 -2.05 -11.32 17.68
N GLU A 84 -3.23 -11.24 18.30
CA GLU A 84 -4.45 -11.89 17.80
C GLU A 84 -4.76 -11.36 16.40
N GLY A 85 -4.89 -12.25 15.41
CA GLY A 85 -5.06 -11.83 14.04
C GLY A 85 -5.27 -12.97 13.07
N ASN A 86 -5.25 -12.66 11.79
CA ASN A 86 -5.37 -13.63 10.71
C ASN A 86 -4.54 -13.24 9.48
N LEU A 87 -4.37 -14.20 8.59
CA LEU A 87 -3.67 -14.01 7.33
C LEU A 87 -4.66 -13.77 6.20
N GLU A 88 -4.37 -12.78 5.39
CA GLU A 88 -5.06 -12.43 4.16
C GLU A 88 -4.11 -12.57 2.98
N LEU A 89 -4.60 -13.15 1.88
CA LEU A 89 -3.93 -13.17 0.60
C LEU A 89 -4.52 -12.07 -0.27
N LEU A 90 -3.66 -11.17 -0.79
CA LEU A 90 -4.08 -9.96 -1.47
C LEU A 90 -3.37 -9.85 -2.84
N VAL A 91 -4.15 -9.68 -3.88
CA VAL A 91 -3.68 -9.33 -5.22
C VAL A 91 -3.85 -7.83 -5.39
N GLU A 92 -2.76 -7.16 -5.74
CA GLU A 92 -2.73 -5.71 -5.90
C GLU A 92 -2.17 -5.36 -7.29
N PRO A 93 -3.02 -5.18 -8.32
CA PRO A 93 -2.62 -4.52 -9.55
C PRO A 93 -2.04 -3.14 -9.25
N LEU A 94 -1.07 -2.72 -10.03
CA LEU A 94 -0.45 -1.41 -9.86
C LEU A 94 -0.32 -0.68 -11.19
N TYR A 95 -0.58 0.62 -11.14
CA TYR A 95 -0.17 1.56 -12.18
C TYR A 95 0.59 2.71 -11.52
N ALA A 96 1.73 3.10 -12.11
CA ALA A 96 2.54 4.18 -11.61
C ALA A 96 2.89 5.19 -12.70
N HIS A 97 2.90 6.47 -12.33
CA HIS A 97 3.45 7.53 -13.15
C HIS A 97 4.61 8.21 -12.44
N TYR A 98 5.80 8.11 -13.04
CA TYR A 98 7.03 8.72 -12.55
C TYR A 98 7.16 10.14 -13.07
N PHE A 99 7.55 11.07 -12.19
CA PHE A 99 7.88 12.46 -12.52
C PHE A 99 9.39 12.68 -12.58
N LYS A 100 10.15 11.87 -11.83
CA LYS A 100 11.62 11.93 -11.79
C LYS A 100 12.22 10.55 -12.06
N PRO A 101 13.33 10.50 -12.80
CA PRO A 101 14.15 11.60 -13.35
C PRO A 101 13.51 12.26 -14.59
N PHE A 102 12.49 11.63 -15.19
CA PHE A 102 11.70 12.08 -16.34
C PHE A 102 10.34 11.41 -16.32
N GLY A 103 9.40 11.90 -17.12
CA GLY A 103 8.07 11.28 -17.27
C GLY A 103 8.18 9.85 -17.78
N ALA A 104 7.68 8.90 -16.98
CA ALA A 104 7.66 7.47 -17.30
C ALA A 104 6.48 6.80 -16.60
N SER A 105 6.10 5.63 -17.08
CA SER A 105 5.02 4.85 -16.49
C SER A 105 5.48 3.42 -16.17
N ALA A 106 4.78 2.81 -15.23
CA ALA A 106 4.88 1.39 -14.96
C ALA A 106 3.49 0.80 -14.74
N ALA A 107 3.32 -0.46 -15.10
CA ALA A 107 2.11 -1.23 -14.86
C ALA A 107 2.48 -2.67 -14.50
N GLY A 108 1.72 -3.28 -13.59
CA GLY A 108 1.99 -4.63 -13.13
C GLY A 108 1.06 -5.05 -12.01
N GLY A 109 1.56 -5.86 -11.09
CA GLY A 109 0.83 -6.27 -9.91
C GLY A 109 1.66 -7.11 -8.97
N SER A 110 1.23 -7.16 -7.72
CA SER A 110 1.86 -7.90 -6.62
C SER A 110 0.88 -8.88 -5.98
N LEU A 111 1.42 -10.00 -5.51
CA LEU A 111 0.77 -10.92 -4.58
C LEU A 111 1.34 -10.65 -3.20
N LEU A 112 0.48 -10.29 -2.25
CA LEU A 112 0.86 -9.90 -0.91
C LEU A 112 0.24 -10.84 0.11
N PHE A 113 1.02 -11.21 1.12
CA PHE A 113 0.58 -11.83 2.36
C PHE A 113 0.43 -10.71 3.39
N LYS A 114 -0.78 -10.51 3.90
CA LYS A 114 -1.12 -9.45 4.84
C LYS A 114 -1.57 -10.09 6.15
N TYR A 115 -0.84 -9.81 7.23
CA TYR A 115 -1.25 -10.21 8.58
C TYR A 115 -2.04 -9.08 9.22
N ASN A 116 -3.30 -9.33 9.53
CA ASN A 116 -4.22 -8.39 10.15
C ASN A 116 -4.19 -8.58 11.67
N PHE A 117 -3.88 -7.52 12.45
CA PHE A 117 -3.95 -7.54 13.91
C PHE A 117 -5.34 -7.08 14.35
N LEU A 118 -6.09 -7.94 15.04
CA LEU A 118 -7.52 -7.76 15.29
C LEU A 118 -7.88 -7.37 16.73
N ALA A 119 -6.89 -7.17 17.58
CA ALA A 119 -7.08 -6.86 19.00
C ALA A 119 -7.38 -5.37 19.31
N PHE A 120 -7.52 -4.51 18.29
CA PHE A 120 -7.50 -3.04 18.47
C PHE A 120 -8.84 -2.36 18.14
N GLY A 121 -9.95 -3.06 18.31
CA GLY A 121 -11.29 -2.52 18.11
C GLY A 121 -11.57 -2.15 16.65
N ARG A 122 -11.84 -0.87 16.36
CA ARG A 122 -12.04 -0.36 14.99
C ARG A 122 -10.75 -0.24 14.19
N TRP A 123 -9.60 -0.15 14.86
CA TRP A 123 -8.30 -0.15 14.22
C TRP A 123 -7.86 -1.56 13.90
N MET A 124 -7.35 -1.76 12.71
CA MET A 124 -6.72 -2.99 12.26
C MET A 124 -5.33 -2.66 11.73
N PRO A 125 -4.32 -2.61 12.61
CA PRO A 125 -2.94 -2.61 12.16
C PRO A 125 -2.66 -3.85 11.32
N TYR A 126 -1.75 -3.76 10.37
CA TYR A 126 -1.32 -4.90 9.58
C TYR A 126 0.14 -4.79 9.18
N TRP A 127 0.69 -5.93 8.80
CA TRP A 127 1.96 -6.01 8.09
C TRP A 127 1.73 -6.79 6.81
N ASP A 128 2.19 -6.25 5.69
CA ASP A 128 2.16 -6.98 4.43
C ASP A 128 3.57 -7.20 3.87
N ALA A 129 3.72 -8.28 3.12
CA ALA A 129 4.93 -8.61 2.39
C ALA A 129 4.56 -9.40 1.13
N GLY A 130 5.23 -9.13 0.04
CA GLY A 130 4.95 -9.88 -1.19
C GLY A 130 5.88 -9.60 -2.34
N LEU A 131 5.55 -10.28 -3.42
CA LEU A 131 6.29 -10.28 -4.67
C LEU A 131 5.37 -9.89 -5.82
N GLY A 132 5.94 -9.24 -6.82
CA GLY A 132 5.21 -8.83 -8.00
C GLY A 132 6.07 -8.76 -9.24
N MET A 133 5.43 -8.38 -10.31
CA MET A 133 6.04 -8.11 -11.60
C MET A 133 5.52 -6.78 -12.13
N LEU A 134 6.39 -6.03 -12.79
CA LEU A 134 5.99 -4.81 -13.46
C LEU A 134 6.74 -4.63 -14.78
N TRP A 135 6.07 -3.94 -15.68
CA TRP A 135 6.64 -3.41 -16.91
C TRP A 135 6.76 -1.89 -16.79
N THR A 136 7.94 -1.35 -17.10
CA THR A 136 8.18 0.09 -17.01
C THR A 136 8.97 0.61 -18.21
N ASN A 137 8.69 1.82 -18.63
CA ASN A 137 9.47 2.51 -19.65
C ASN A 137 10.58 3.44 -19.05
N LEU A 138 10.85 3.32 -17.76
CA LEU A 138 12.06 3.88 -17.15
C LEU A 138 13.30 3.24 -17.78
N ALA A 139 13.32 1.92 -17.87
CA ALA A 139 14.38 1.17 -18.54
C ALA A 139 14.11 1.06 -20.06
N PRO A 140 15.15 1.08 -20.90
CA PRO A 140 16.59 1.10 -20.56
C PRO A 140 17.18 2.52 -20.36
N ARG A 141 16.33 3.55 -20.22
CA ARG A 141 16.72 4.98 -20.20
C ARG A 141 17.46 5.40 -18.92
N ILE A 142 17.42 4.54 -17.87
CA ILE A 142 18.15 4.74 -16.61
C ILE A 142 19.36 3.81 -16.54
N GLN A 143 20.38 4.18 -15.76
CA GLN A 143 21.60 3.40 -15.63
C GLN A 143 21.41 2.13 -14.80
N GLU A 144 20.42 2.11 -13.89
CA GLU A 144 20.22 1.03 -12.94
C GLU A 144 19.59 -0.21 -13.54
N GLN A 145 18.80 -0.04 -14.59
CA GLN A 145 18.01 -1.11 -15.20
C GLN A 145 18.16 -1.13 -16.72
N SER A 146 18.31 -2.32 -17.30
CA SER A 146 18.45 -2.48 -18.75
C SER A 146 17.21 -3.09 -19.42
N THR A 147 16.23 -3.57 -18.63
CA THR A 147 15.03 -4.23 -19.16
C THR A 147 13.76 -3.52 -18.70
N PRO A 148 12.74 -3.37 -19.58
CA PRO A 148 11.42 -2.88 -19.17
C PRO A 148 10.71 -3.79 -18.18
N PHE A 149 10.87 -5.10 -18.29
CA PHE A 149 10.31 -6.08 -17.36
C PHE A 149 11.17 -6.18 -16.10
N ASN A 150 10.53 -6.13 -14.93
CA ASN A 150 11.16 -6.20 -13.62
C ASN A 150 10.27 -6.94 -12.62
N PHE A 151 10.90 -7.45 -11.56
CA PHE A 151 10.24 -7.98 -10.37
C PHE A 151 10.12 -6.89 -9.31
N VAL A 152 9.09 -7.02 -8.49
CA VAL A 152 8.82 -6.14 -7.35
C VAL A 152 8.88 -6.96 -6.08
N LEU A 153 9.54 -6.43 -5.05
CA LEU A 153 9.50 -6.91 -3.68
C LEU A 153 8.97 -5.78 -2.80
N GLU A 154 7.96 -6.07 -2.01
CA GLU A 154 7.31 -5.09 -1.14
C GLU A 154 7.13 -5.64 0.26
N THR A 155 7.34 -4.80 1.27
CA THR A 155 6.99 -5.13 2.66
C THR A 155 6.85 -3.86 3.49
N GLY A 156 5.91 -3.87 4.44
CA GLY A 156 5.76 -2.76 5.38
C GLY A 156 4.51 -2.80 6.23
N PRO A 157 4.45 -1.91 7.23
CA PRO A 157 3.29 -1.75 8.09
C PRO A 157 2.22 -0.86 7.47
N GLY A 158 0.99 -1.08 7.93
CA GLY A 158 -0.13 -0.19 7.69
C GLY A 158 -1.19 -0.32 8.77
N ALA A 159 -2.26 0.43 8.63
CA ALA A 159 -3.43 0.34 9.47
C ALA A 159 -4.69 0.69 8.68
N GLN A 160 -5.78 -0.01 8.96
CA GLN A 160 -7.12 0.31 8.48
C GLN A 160 -7.99 0.71 9.67
N TYR A 161 -8.84 1.71 9.48
CA TYR A 161 -9.83 2.15 10.44
C TYR A 161 -11.23 1.91 9.88
N PHE A 162 -12.02 1.10 10.54
CA PHE A 162 -13.37 0.77 10.12
C PHE A 162 -14.32 1.94 10.38
N LEU A 163 -14.81 2.55 9.31
CA LEU A 163 -15.81 3.60 9.33
C LEU A 163 -17.18 3.02 9.71
N ASN A 164 -17.47 1.82 9.19
CA ASN A 164 -18.66 1.02 9.51
C ASN A 164 -18.33 -0.48 9.33
N SER A 165 -19.33 -1.34 9.36
CA SER A 165 -19.15 -2.81 9.24
C SER A 165 -18.64 -3.31 7.89
N THR A 166 -18.55 -2.46 6.88
CA THR A 166 -18.16 -2.86 5.52
C THR A 166 -17.06 -1.98 4.92
N VAL A 167 -16.83 -0.77 5.44
CA VAL A 167 -15.91 0.20 4.85
C VAL A 167 -14.81 0.55 5.84
N ALA A 168 -13.57 0.48 5.38
CA ALA A 168 -12.41 0.93 6.13
C ALA A 168 -11.58 1.94 5.32
N TRP A 169 -11.09 2.97 5.99
CA TRP A 169 -10.05 3.85 5.50
C TRP A 169 -8.69 3.31 5.93
N GLY A 170 -7.71 3.31 5.03
CA GLY A 170 -6.39 2.75 5.27
C GLY A 170 -5.25 3.69 4.95
N VAL A 171 -4.15 3.50 5.67
CA VAL A 171 -2.84 4.11 5.41
C VAL A 171 -1.75 3.06 5.54
N GLY A 172 -0.66 3.23 4.80
CA GLY A 172 0.48 2.31 4.94
C GLY A 172 1.75 2.89 4.34
N VAL A 173 2.86 2.25 4.69
CA VAL A 173 4.19 2.56 4.17
C VAL A 173 4.88 1.24 3.85
N ARG A 174 5.41 1.10 2.64
CA ARG A 174 6.17 -0.07 2.21
C ARG A 174 7.58 0.31 1.78
N PHE A 175 8.52 -0.53 2.09
CA PHE A 175 9.73 -0.65 1.31
C PHE A 175 9.36 -1.28 -0.04
N HIS A 176 9.80 -0.67 -1.13
CA HIS A 176 9.47 -1.06 -2.50
C HIS A 176 10.76 -1.22 -3.27
N HIS A 177 11.07 -2.44 -3.66
CA HIS A 177 12.27 -2.79 -4.41
C HIS A 177 11.89 -3.30 -5.79
N ILE A 178 12.55 -2.76 -6.81
CA ILE A 178 12.40 -3.20 -8.20
C ILE A 178 13.75 -3.72 -8.70
N SER A 179 13.76 -4.89 -9.30
CA SER A 179 14.94 -5.46 -9.94
C SER A 179 14.57 -6.36 -11.11
N ASN A 180 15.47 -6.50 -12.09
CA ASN A 180 15.25 -7.43 -13.18
C ASN A 180 15.81 -8.84 -12.90
N ALA A 181 16.21 -9.14 -11.66
CA ALA A 181 16.76 -10.43 -11.25
C ALA A 181 17.93 -10.96 -12.13
N GLY A 182 18.67 -10.06 -12.79
CA GLY A 182 19.78 -10.44 -13.65
C GLY A 182 19.38 -10.89 -15.07
N ILE A 183 18.12 -10.76 -15.48
CA ILE A 183 17.69 -11.05 -16.86
C ILE A 183 18.35 -10.09 -17.86
N GLY A 184 18.64 -8.85 -17.43
CA GLY A 184 19.33 -7.87 -18.26
C GLY A 184 20.78 -7.66 -17.88
N ASN A 185 21.52 -6.96 -18.74
CA ASN A 185 22.96 -6.70 -18.57
C ASN A 185 23.28 -5.75 -17.40
N ARG A 186 22.29 -5.02 -16.88
CA ARG A 186 22.41 -4.10 -15.74
C ARG A 186 21.24 -4.31 -14.80
N ASN A 187 21.55 -4.51 -13.52
CA ASN A 187 20.58 -4.68 -12.44
C ASN A 187 21.18 -4.18 -11.12
N LEU A 188 21.11 -2.88 -10.88
CA LEU A 188 21.56 -2.27 -9.63
C LEU A 188 20.44 -2.15 -8.58
N GLY A 189 19.23 -2.55 -8.95
CA GLY A 189 18.04 -2.42 -8.12
C GLY A 189 17.57 -0.96 -7.93
N LEU A 190 16.31 -0.78 -7.70
CA LEU A 190 15.69 0.51 -7.37
C LEU A 190 14.97 0.36 -6.03
N ASN A 191 15.48 1.03 -5.01
CA ASN A 191 14.90 1.02 -3.67
C ASN A 191 14.12 2.29 -3.43
N ALA A 192 12.96 2.16 -2.81
CA ALA A 192 12.08 3.28 -2.54
C ALA A 192 11.23 3.03 -1.28
N VAL A 193 10.65 4.10 -0.76
CA VAL A 193 9.50 4.05 0.15
C VAL A 193 8.26 4.43 -0.65
N LEU A 194 7.21 3.64 -0.51
CA LEU A 194 5.87 3.88 -1.03
C LEU A 194 4.94 4.13 0.15
N ALA A 195 4.52 5.39 0.34
CA ALA A 195 3.46 5.73 1.29
C ALA A 195 2.13 5.79 0.55
N TYR A 196 1.07 5.24 1.14
CA TYR A 196 -0.24 5.17 0.47
C TYR A 196 -1.40 5.35 1.45
N THR A 197 -2.55 5.74 0.88
CA THR A 197 -3.83 5.80 1.57
C THR A 197 -4.94 5.34 0.64
N GLY A 198 -6.03 4.80 1.19
CA GLY A 198 -7.11 4.28 0.36
C GLY A 198 -8.35 3.89 1.15
N ILE A 199 -9.33 3.40 0.41
CA ILE A 199 -10.59 2.86 0.95
C ILE A 199 -10.70 1.40 0.56
N SER A 200 -11.14 0.58 1.51
CA SER A 200 -11.43 -0.84 1.32
C SER A 200 -12.86 -1.17 1.74
N PHE A 201 -13.47 -2.08 1.02
CA PHE A 201 -14.77 -2.66 1.29
C PHE A 201 -14.57 -4.12 1.68
N PHE A 202 -15.19 -4.53 2.79
CA PHE A 202 -15.16 -5.90 3.31
C PHE A 202 -16.53 -6.53 3.18
N PHE A 203 -16.58 -7.77 2.69
CA PHE A 203 -17.82 -8.52 2.47
C PHE A 203 -17.58 -10.03 2.62
N PRO A 204 -18.63 -10.81 2.96
CA PRO A 204 -18.57 -12.27 3.11
C PRO A 204 -18.09 -13.01 1.88
#